data_e5b21eb12ca154113280543d3a29ca1b
#
_entry.id   e5b21eb12ca154113280543d3a29ca1b
#
_cell.length_a   1.000
_cell.length_b   1.000
_cell.length_c   1.000
_cell.angle_alpha   90.00
_cell.angle_beta   90.00
_cell.angle_gamma   90.00
#
_symmetry.space_group_name_H-M   'P 1'
#
loop_
_entity.id
_entity.type
_entity.pdbx_description
1 polymer ?
#
loop_
_entity_poly.entity_id
_entity_poly.type
_entity_poly.pdbx_seq_one_letter_code
_entity_poly.pdbx_strand_id
1 'polypeptide(L)' 'MKSITEEMRFRQRLCEYALKYGVTRAARRYHTNRQFVYRQLKKYDGDVRSL' A
#
# COMPACT_ATOMS: atom_id res chain seq x y z
N MET A 1 20.08 8.27 3.54
CA MET A 1 19.10 8.21 3.58
C MET A 1 18.38 7.59 2.65
N LYS A 2 17.79 7.07 2.25
CA LYS A 2 17.32 6.32 1.43
C LYS A 2 16.01 5.96 1.70
N SER A 3 15.65 5.98 2.63
CA SER A 3 14.50 5.39 2.99
C SER A 3 13.27 5.91 2.35
N ILE A 4 13.17 7.16 2.08
CA ILE A 4 11.95 7.70 1.51
C ILE A 4 11.59 7.03 0.20
N THR A 5 12.55 6.87 -0.66
CA THR A 5 12.29 6.25 -1.94
C THR A 5 11.86 4.81 -1.78
N GLU A 6 12.51 4.10 -0.88
CA GLU A 6 12.17 2.71 -0.66
C GLU A 6 10.80 2.57 -0.06
N GLU A 7 10.45 3.48 0.84
CA GLU A 7 9.15 3.43 1.45
C GLU A 7 8.06 3.69 0.42
N MET A 8 8.29 4.62 -0.45
CA MET A 8 7.32 4.94 -1.47
C MET A 8 7.11 3.75 -2.39
N ARG A 9 8.18 3.09 -2.75
CA ARG A 9 8.07 1.91 -3.59
C ARG A 9 7.31 0.81 -2.88
N PHE A 10 7.61 0.61 -1.62
CA PHE A 10 6.94 -0.43 -0.85
C PHE A 10 5.44 -0.13 -0.79
N ARG A 11 5.08 1.11 -0.50
CA ARG A 11 3.68 1.47 -0.42
C ARG A 11 2.99 1.27 -1.75
N GLN A 12 3.62 1.69 -2.80
CA GLN A 12 3.04 1.56 -4.11
C GLN A 12 2.80 0.10 -4.45
N ARG A 13 3.79 -0.73 -4.21
CA ARG A 13 3.64 -2.14 -4.50
C ARG A 13 2.56 -2.77 -3.65
N LEU A 14 2.53 -2.42 -2.38
CA LEU A 14 1.54 -2.97 -1.49
C LEU A 14 0.14 -2.58 -1.95
N CYS A 15 -0.06 -1.33 -2.29
CA CYS A 15 -1.35 -0.87 -2.72
C CYS A 15 -1.77 -1.53 -4.04
N GLU A 16 -0.85 -1.61 -4.97
CA GLU A 16 -1.16 -2.23 -6.25
C GLU A 16 -1.51 -3.69 -6.06
N TYR A 17 -0.76 -4.37 -5.22
CA TYR A 17 -1.03 -5.77 -4.97
C TYR A 17 -2.40 -5.94 -4.34
N ALA A 18 -2.73 -5.06 -3.39
CA ALA A 18 -4.01 -5.14 -2.72
C ALA A 18 -5.15 -4.87 -3.68
N LEU A 19 -4.97 -3.94 -4.58
CA LEU A 19 -6.01 -3.63 -5.55
C LEU A 19 -6.18 -4.77 -6.55
N LYS A 20 -5.11 -5.44 -6.83
CA LYS A 20 -5.18 -6.52 -7.81
C LYS A 20 -5.65 -7.83 -7.21
N TYR A 21 -5.11 -8.19 -6.07
CA TYR A 21 -5.40 -9.48 -5.47
C TYR A 21 -6.27 -9.42 -4.23
N GLY A 22 -6.40 -8.28 -3.63
CA GLY A 22 -7.22 -8.15 -2.43
C GLY A 22 -6.38 -7.78 -1.22
N VAL A 23 -7.04 -7.11 -0.27
CA VAL A 23 -6.37 -6.65 0.93
C VAL A 23 -5.85 -7.80 1.78
N THR A 24 -6.66 -8.83 1.91
CA THR A 24 -6.26 -9.97 2.73
C THR A 24 -4.98 -10.60 2.20
N ARG A 25 -4.93 -10.77 0.90
CA ARG A 25 -3.74 -11.38 0.31
C ARG A 25 -2.54 -10.47 0.46
N ALA A 26 -2.73 -9.18 0.25
CA ALA A 26 -1.64 -8.23 0.39
C ALA A 26 -1.09 -8.24 1.80
N ALA A 27 -1.97 -8.26 2.79
CA ALA A 27 -1.54 -8.26 4.17
C ALA A 27 -0.70 -9.50 4.48
N ARG A 28 -1.12 -10.62 3.94
CA ARG A 28 -0.38 -11.85 4.17
C ARG A 28 0.94 -11.85 3.42
N ARG A 29 0.89 -11.38 2.20
CA ARG A 29 2.09 -11.37 1.37
C ARG A 29 3.18 -10.51 1.99
N TYR A 30 2.79 -9.38 2.55
CA TYR A 30 3.76 -8.45 3.10
C TYR A 30 3.87 -8.53 4.62
N HIS A 31 3.27 -9.55 5.21
CA HIS A 31 3.38 -9.77 6.66
C HIS A 31 2.94 -8.54 7.45
N THR A 32 1.76 -8.06 7.14
CA THR A 32 1.25 -6.90 7.83
C THR A 32 -0.24 -7.09 8.11
N ASN A 33 -0.88 -6.09 8.69
CA ASN A 33 -2.27 -6.18 9.04
C ASN A 33 -3.14 -5.64 7.94
N ARG A 34 -4.38 -6.11 7.89
CA ARG A 34 -5.31 -5.58 6.92
C ARG A 34 -5.57 -4.11 7.18
N GLN A 35 -5.60 -3.72 8.45
CA GLN A 35 -5.82 -2.32 8.77
C GLN A 35 -4.73 -1.45 8.17
N PHE A 36 -3.50 -1.92 8.23
CA PHE A 36 -2.40 -1.18 7.65
C PHE A 36 -2.59 -1.05 6.14
N VAL A 37 -3.00 -2.12 5.50
CA VAL A 37 -3.20 -2.10 4.05
C VAL A 37 -4.33 -1.13 3.70
N TYR A 38 -5.41 -1.16 4.45
CA TYR A 38 -6.50 -0.24 4.20
C TYR A 38 -6.06 1.21 4.34
N ARG A 39 -5.24 1.47 5.35
CA ARG A 39 -4.74 2.81 5.53
C ARG A 39 -3.92 3.26 4.35
N GLN A 40 -3.05 2.40 3.88
CA GLN A 40 -2.20 2.74 2.75
C GLN A 40 -3.04 2.97 1.49
N LEU A 41 -4.05 2.14 1.31
CA LEU A 41 -4.93 2.28 0.16
C LEU A 41 -5.68 3.60 0.20
N LYS A 42 -6.11 3.99 1.38
CA LYS A 42 -6.83 5.22 1.53
C LYS A 42 -5.95 6.41 1.16
N LYS A 43 -4.71 6.38 1.61
CA LYS A 43 -3.80 7.44 1.28
C LYS A 43 -3.50 7.45 -0.21
N TYR A 44 -3.32 6.29 -0.77
CA TYR A 44 -3.00 6.16 -2.17
C TYR A 44 -4.11 6.75 -3.01
N ASP A 45 -5.33 6.39 -2.67
CA ASP A 45 -6.47 6.90 -3.39
C ASP A 45 -6.58 8.40 -3.20
N GLY A 46 -6.37 8.87 -2.02
CA GLY A 46 -6.44 10.27 -1.72
C GLY A 46 -5.46 11.05 -2.57
N ASP A 47 -4.26 10.53 -2.70
CA ASP A 47 -3.26 11.18 -3.50
C ASP A 47 -3.69 11.29 -4.94
N VAL A 48 -4.17 10.20 -5.47
CA VAL A 48 -4.61 10.16 -6.84
C VAL A 48 -5.74 11.15 -7.04
N ARG A 49 -6.62 11.20 -6.05
CA ARG A 49 -7.70 12.10 -6.22
C ARG A 49 -7.29 13.52 -6.08
N SER A 50 -6.32 13.81 -5.30
CA SER A 50 -5.86 15.16 -5.13
C SER A 50 -5.40 15.75 -6.41
N LEU A 51 -5.01 14.93 -7.31
CA LEU A 51 -4.58 15.44 -8.57
C LEU A 51 -5.75 15.91 -9.38
#